data_12a5a330a664baf1d108c36de82b0571
#
_entry.id   12a5a330a664baf1d108c36de82b0571
#
_cell.length_a   1.000
_cell.length_b   1.000
_cell.length_c   1.000
_cell.angle_alpha   90.00
_cell.angle_beta   90.00
_cell.angle_gamma   90.00
#
_symmetry.space_group_name_H-M   'P 1'
#
loop_
_entity.id
_entity.type
_entity.pdbx_description
1 polymer ?
#
loop_
_entity_poly.entity_id
_entity_poly.type
_entity_poly.pdbx_seq_one_letter_code
_entity_poly.pdbx_strand_id
1 'polypeptide(L)'
;MNIKGHFETITRHKLLVMKYCFECGLYEQGLAHDLSKYSPTEFIPGCIYYQGDHSPNEAERAARGFSSAWLHHKGRNKHHLEYWIDYGTNKTGLTGMKMPLRYVCEMVCDRVAASRIYLGEKYTDASPWQYYERSKDHYLLHPETRALLEKLLMMVRDIGQERTFAYMKFLLGCEDNY
;
A
#
# COMPACT_ATOMS: atom_id res chain seq x y z
N MET A 1 -18.73 -15.11 -7.70
CA MET A 1 -17.43 -15.51 -7.10
C MET A 1 -16.47 -15.86 -8.22
N ASN A 2 -15.27 -15.25 -8.26
CA ASN A 2 -14.24 -15.51 -9.28
C ASN A 2 -12.90 -15.86 -8.61
N ILE A 3 -12.71 -17.15 -8.33
CA ILE A 3 -11.52 -17.66 -7.61
C ILE A 3 -10.25 -17.45 -8.46
N LYS A 4 -10.31 -17.84 -9.76
CA LYS A 4 -9.15 -17.75 -10.66
C LYS A 4 -8.72 -16.30 -10.85
N GLY A 5 -9.64 -15.41 -11.22
CA GLY A 5 -9.32 -14.01 -11.46
C GLY A 5 -8.75 -13.30 -10.22
N HIS A 6 -9.34 -13.57 -9.04
CA HIS A 6 -8.83 -12.99 -7.79
C HIS A 6 -7.43 -13.52 -7.46
N PHE A 7 -7.22 -14.85 -7.53
CA PHE A 7 -5.91 -15.45 -7.28
C PHE A 7 -4.81 -14.91 -8.21
N GLU A 8 -5.11 -14.83 -9.51
CA GLU A 8 -4.16 -14.28 -10.49
C GLU A 8 -3.84 -12.82 -10.20
N THR A 9 -4.83 -12.01 -9.84
CA THR A 9 -4.64 -10.58 -9.56
C THR A 9 -3.76 -10.36 -8.32
N ILE A 10 -4.08 -11.02 -7.19
CA ILE A 10 -3.29 -10.85 -5.96
C ILE A 10 -1.88 -11.40 -6.11
N THR A 11 -1.71 -12.49 -6.89
CA THR A 11 -0.39 -13.08 -7.13
C THR A 11 0.47 -12.17 -8.03
N ARG A 12 -0.09 -11.65 -9.12
CA ARG A 12 0.61 -10.67 -9.98
C ARG A 12 1.01 -9.43 -9.20
N HIS A 13 0.11 -8.91 -8.37
CA HIS A 13 0.38 -7.76 -7.52
C HIS A 13 1.53 -8.07 -6.55
N LYS A 14 1.45 -9.17 -5.79
CA LYS A 14 2.50 -9.59 -4.86
C LYS A 14 3.87 -9.72 -5.52
N LEU A 15 3.93 -10.39 -6.68
CA LEU A 15 5.20 -10.57 -7.41
C LEU A 15 5.78 -9.22 -7.88
N LEU A 16 4.93 -8.30 -8.29
CA LEU A 16 5.36 -6.98 -8.72
C LEU A 16 5.87 -6.15 -7.53
N VAL A 17 5.16 -6.16 -6.40
CA VAL A 17 5.62 -5.48 -5.17
C VAL A 17 6.93 -6.10 -4.66
N MET A 18 7.04 -7.42 -4.67
CA MET A 18 8.29 -8.11 -4.31
C MET A 18 9.47 -7.63 -5.16
N LYS A 19 9.29 -7.56 -6.49
CA LYS A 19 10.30 -7.01 -7.39
C LYS A 19 10.71 -5.59 -7.00
N TYR A 20 9.75 -4.70 -6.78
CA TYR A 20 9.99 -3.30 -6.42
C TYR A 20 10.65 -3.14 -5.05
N CYS A 21 10.23 -3.93 -4.07
CA CYS A 21 10.88 -3.99 -2.77
C CYS A 21 12.35 -4.43 -2.90
N PHE A 22 12.65 -5.43 -3.74
CA PHE A 22 14.02 -5.89 -3.97
C PHE A 22 14.88 -4.82 -4.64
N GLU A 23 14.35 -4.05 -5.57
CA GLU A 23 15.04 -2.90 -6.17
C GLU A 23 15.42 -1.86 -5.11
N CYS A 24 14.60 -1.71 -4.07
CA CYS A 24 14.85 -0.81 -2.93
C CYS A 24 15.70 -1.43 -1.81
N GLY A 25 16.06 -2.74 -1.87
CA GLY A 25 16.76 -3.44 -0.81
C GLY A 25 15.88 -3.97 0.32
N LEU A 26 14.56 -3.98 0.17
CA LEU A 26 13.56 -4.45 1.13
C LEU A 26 13.22 -5.93 0.90
N TYR A 27 14.18 -6.84 1.11
CA TYR A 27 14.02 -8.25 0.76
C TYR A 27 12.98 -8.97 1.62
N GLU A 28 13.01 -8.79 2.93
CA GLU A 28 12.08 -9.42 3.87
C GLU A 28 10.64 -8.96 3.61
N GLN A 29 10.45 -7.64 3.47
CA GLN A 29 9.15 -7.06 3.17
C GLN A 29 8.61 -7.55 1.83
N GLY A 30 9.43 -7.59 0.79
CA GLY A 30 9.02 -8.09 -0.52
C GLY A 30 8.55 -9.55 -0.49
N LEU A 31 9.26 -10.41 0.26
CA LEU A 31 8.86 -11.81 0.44
C LEU A 31 7.56 -11.94 1.24
N ALA A 32 7.42 -11.17 2.32
CA ALA A 32 6.28 -11.25 3.24
C ALA A 32 5.06 -10.44 2.80
N HIS A 33 5.22 -9.51 1.84
CA HIS A 33 4.17 -8.60 1.39
C HIS A 33 2.87 -9.33 1.10
N ASP A 34 1.80 -8.89 1.74
CA ASP A 34 0.43 -9.34 1.47
C ASP A 34 0.16 -10.85 1.55
N LEU A 35 0.99 -11.62 2.25
CA LEU A 35 0.73 -13.05 2.46
C LEU A 35 -0.62 -13.31 3.11
N SER A 36 -1.13 -12.37 3.90
CA SER A 36 -2.44 -12.47 4.52
C SER A 36 -3.59 -12.57 3.52
N LYS A 37 -3.43 -12.05 2.29
CA LYS A 37 -4.43 -12.13 1.20
C LYS A 37 -4.76 -13.57 0.78
N TYR A 38 -3.86 -14.52 1.06
CA TYR A 38 -4.10 -15.94 0.80
C TYR A 38 -4.79 -16.66 1.95
N SER A 39 -5.02 -15.99 3.08
CA SER A 39 -5.82 -16.56 4.19
C SER A 39 -7.30 -16.63 3.81
N PRO A 40 -8.05 -17.63 4.32
CA PRO A 40 -9.50 -17.72 4.04
C PRO A 40 -10.27 -16.44 4.37
N THR A 41 -9.85 -15.71 5.41
CA THR A 41 -10.49 -14.47 5.88
C THR A 41 -10.44 -13.35 4.84
N GLU A 42 -9.39 -13.27 4.04
CA GLU A 42 -9.26 -12.27 2.98
C GLU A 42 -9.59 -12.86 1.60
N PHE A 43 -9.16 -14.09 1.35
CA PHE A 43 -9.30 -14.73 0.04
C PHE A 43 -10.75 -14.96 -0.37
N ILE A 44 -11.58 -15.48 0.57
CA ILE A 44 -12.97 -15.80 0.27
C ILE A 44 -13.79 -14.54 -0.06
N PRO A 45 -13.80 -13.48 0.78
CA PRO A 45 -14.44 -12.22 0.40
C PRO A 45 -13.86 -11.64 -0.89
N GLY A 46 -12.53 -11.71 -1.07
CA GLY A 46 -11.86 -11.28 -2.29
C GLY A 46 -12.42 -11.96 -3.54
N CYS A 47 -12.66 -13.28 -3.49
CA CYS A 47 -13.27 -14.02 -4.61
C CYS A 47 -14.75 -13.66 -4.85
N ILE A 48 -15.51 -13.40 -3.77
CA ILE A 48 -16.93 -13.05 -3.85
C ILE A 48 -17.12 -11.68 -4.50
N TYR A 49 -16.34 -10.69 -4.07
CA TYR A 49 -16.46 -9.29 -4.49
C TYR A 49 -15.51 -8.88 -5.61
N TYR A 50 -14.82 -9.84 -6.26
CA TYR A 50 -13.90 -9.58 -7.36
C TYR A 50 -14.59 -8.98 -8.58
N GLN A 51 -14.09 -7.84 -9.07
CA GLN A 51 -14.58 -7.15 -10.28
C GLN A 51 -13.51 -6.99 -11.36
N GLY A 52 -12.22 -7.10 -11.01
CA GLY A 52 -11.10 -7.13 -11.96
C GLY A 52 -10.38 -5.78 -12.12
N ASP A 53 -11.09 -4.67 -12.01
CA ASP A 53 -10.60 -3.31 -12.28
C ASP A 53 -10.35 -2.45 -11.03
N HIS A 54 -10.77 -2.94 -9.86
CA HIS A 54 -10.52 -2.30 -8.57
C HIS A 54 -10.50 -3.30 -7.41
N SER A 55 -10.19 -2.78 -6.21
CA SER A 55 -10.09 -3.63 -5.02
C SER A 55 -11.43 -4.24 -4.62
N PRO A 56 -11.50 -5.58 -4.38
CA PRO A 56 -12.72 -6.22 -3.87
C PRO A 56 -13.20 -5.66 -2.53
N ASN A 57 -12.31 -5.08 -1.73
CA ASN A 57 -12.65 -4.48 -0.44
C ASN A 57 -13.63 -3.32 -0.57
N GLU A 58 -13.57 -2.57 -1.67
CA GLU A 58 -14.49 -1.48 -1.96
C GLU A 58 -15.91 -2.00 -2.24
N ALA A 59 -16.01 -3.03 -3.06
CA ALA A 59 -17.27 -3.69 -3.35
C ALA A 59 -17.88 -4.38 -2.12
N GLU A 60 -17.06 -5.03 -1.27
CA GLU A 60 -17.52 -5.57 0.01
C GLU A 60 -18.06 -4.46 0.92
N ARG A 61 -17.35 -3.32 1.01
CA ARG A 61 -17.78 -2.18 1.82
C ARG A 61 -19.09 -1.58 1.33
N ALA A 62 -19.26 -1.44 0.02
CA ALA A 62 -20.50 -0.96 -0.57
C ALA A 62 -21.67 -1.89 -0.29
N ALA A 63 -21.46 -3.22 -0.30
CA ALA A 63 -22.50 -4.21 -0.08
C ALA A 63 -22.88 -4.42 1.39
N ARG A 64 -21.92 -4.24 2.33
CA ARG A 64 -22.08 -4.63 3.75
C ARG A 64 -21.91 -3.48 4.74
N GLY A 65 -21.56 -2.28 4.28
CA GLY A 65 -21.20 -1.14 5.12
C GLY A 65 -19.76 -1.17 5.66
N PHE A 66 -19.06 -2.29 5.55
CA PHE A 66 -17.66 -2.46 5.95
C PHE A 66 -17.01 -3.59 5.13
N SER A 67 -15.67 -3.68 5.17
CA SER A 67 -14.94 -4.80 4.58
C SER A 67 -14.24 -5.60 5.67
N SER A 68 -14.67 -6.85 5.86
CA SER A 68 -14.04 -7.78 6.82
C SER A 68 -12.64 -8.18 6.36
N ALA A 69 -12.45 -8.35 5.05
CA ALA A 69 -11.14 -8.61 4.45
C ALA A 69 -10.17 -7.45 4.73
N TRP A 70 -10.61 -6.20 4.53
CA TRP A 70 -9.78 -5.03 4.81
C TRP A 70 -9.43 -4.87 6.29
N LEU A 71 -10.39 -5.09 7.19
CA LEU A 71 -10.12 -5.04 8.64
C LEU A 71 -9.05 -6.04 9.07
N HIS A 72 -9.11 -7.27 8.52
CA HIS A 72 -8.08 -8.28 8.75
C HIS A 72 -6.74 -7.88 8.14
N HIS A 73 -6.76 -7.40 6.90
CA HIS A 73 -5.59 -7.03 6.11
C HIS A 73 -4.78 -5.90 6.75
N LYS A 74 -5.42 -4.76 7.00
CA LYS A 74 -4.75 -3.57 7.56
C LYS A 74 -4.15 -3.80 8.96
N GLY A 75 -4.71 -4.72 9.73
CA GLY A 75 -4.20 -5.07 11.06
C GLY A 75 -2.98 -6.00 11.04
N ARG A 76 -2.58 -6.53 9.87
CA ARG A 76 -1.45 -7.48 9.71
C ARG A 76 -0.34 -6.97 8.82
N ASN A 77 -0.62 -5.96 8.01
CA ASN A 77 0.32 -5.45 7.01
C ASN A 77 0.79 -4.05 7.39
N LYS A 78 2.03 -3.96 7.88
CA LYS A 78 2.60 -2.74 8.44
C LYS A 78 2.87 -1.64 7.40
N HIS A 79 2.79 -1.94 6.11
CA HIS A 79 2.85 -0.93 5.04
C HIS A 79 1.54 -0.16 4.86
N HIS A 80 0.45 -0.56 5.53
CA HIS A 80 -0.80 0.21 5.58
C HIS A 80 -0.78 1.22 6.73
N LEU A 81 -1.15 2.46 6.42
CA LEU A 81 -1.18 3.56 7.40
C LEU A 81 -2.12 3.28 8.58
N GLU A 82 -3.19 2.55 8.35
CA GLU A 82 -4.20 2.20 9.36
C GLU A 82 -3.68 1.25 10.45
N TYR A 83 -2.58 0.53 10.19
CA TYR A 83 -1.87 -0.24 11.22
C TYR A 83 -1.27 0.69 12.29
N TRP A 84 -0.92 1.92 11.92
CA TRP A 84 -0.21 2.89 12.75
C TRP A 84 -1.15 3.93 13.36
N ILE A 85 -2.41 3.60 13.56
CA ILE A 85 -3.38 4.46 14.23
C ILE A 85 -3.54 4.00 15.67
N ASP A 86 -3.32 4.92 16.62
CA ASP A 86 -3.46 4.68 18.04
C ASP A 86 -4.08 5.89 18.74
N TYR A 87 -4.37 5.77 20.02
CA TYR A 87 -4.81 6.90 20.81
C TYR A 87 -3.66 7.90 21.02
N GLY A 88 -3.92 9.14 20.71
CA GLY A 88 -2.99 10.22 21.00
C GLY A 88 -2.88 10.49 22.51
N THR A 89 -1.76 11.08 22.92
CA THR A 89 -1.57 11.58 24.29
C THR A 89 -2.55 12.73 24.58
N ASN A 90 -2.80 13.03 25.86
CA ASN A 90 -3.63 14.16 26.29
C ASN A 90 -5.08 14.15 25.76
N LYS A 91 -5.70 12.99 25.59
CA LYS A 91 -7.10 12.82 25.14
C LYS A 91 -7.40 13.39 23.76
N THR A 92 -6.42 13.44 22.87
CA THR A 92 -6.59 13.96 21.49
C THR A 92 -7.35 13.01 20.55
N GLY A 93 -7.84 11.86 21.04
CA GLY A 93 -8.53 10.86 20.21
C GLY A 93 -7.57 10.00 19.39
N LEU A 94 -8.06 9.44 18.28
CA LEU A 94 -7.24 8.63 17.38
C LEU A 94 -6.30 9.52 16.56
N THR A 95 -5.05 9.10 16.44
CA THR A 95 -4.01 9.82 15.69
C THR A 95 -3.08 8.84 14.98
N GLY A 96 -2.42 9.29 13.92
CA GLY A 96 -1.41 8.50 13.21
C GLY A 96 -0.07 8.52 13.96
N MET A 97 0.52 7.34 14.18
CA MET A 97 1.87 7.17 14.69
C MET A 97 2.88 7.23 13.54
N LYS A 98 4.11 7.64 13.85
CA LYS A 98 5.20 7.69 12.86
C LYS A 98 5.51 6.27 12.36
N MET A 99 5.43 6.08 11.04
CA MET A 99 5.79 4.81 10.41
C MET A 99 7.30 4.71 10.24
N PRO A 100 7.93 3.56 10.55
CA PRO A 100 9.32 3.33 10.20
C PRO A 100 9.55 3.45 8.68
N LEU A 101 10.72 4.00 8.30
CA LEU A 101 11.08 4.29 6.90
C LEU A 101 10.82 3.10 5.96
N ARG A 102 11.20 1.87 6.37
CA ARG A 102 11.01 0.66 5.57
C ARG A 102 9.57 0.41 5.16
N TYR A 103 8.60 0.71 6.03
CA TYR A 103 7.17 0.50 5.72
C TYR A 103 6.59 1.63 4.88
N VAL A 104 7.13 2.85 4.97
CA VAL A 104 6.77 3.93 4.04
C VAL A 104 7.28 3.59 2.63
N CYS A 105 8.51 3.09 2.50
CA CYS A 105 9.06 2.65 1.23
C CYS A 105 8.27 1.46 0.64
N GLU A 106 7.90 0.47 1.47
CA GLU A 106 7.04 -0.63 1.06
C GLU A 106 5.67 -0.13 0.57
N MET A 107 5.05 0.83 1.28
CA MET A 107 3.78 1.46 0.86
C MET A 107 3.91 2.13 -0.51
N VAL A 108 5.03 2.79 -0.81
CA VAL A 108 5.27 3.40 -2.13
C VAL A 108 5.37 2.32 -3.21
N CYS A 109 6.14 1.24 -2.97
CA CYS A 109 6.22 0.10 -3.88
C CYS A 109 4.85 -0.52 -4.16
N ASP A 110 4.04 -0.72 -3.10
CA ASP A 110 2.67 -1.22 -3.18
C ASP A 110 1.77 -0.33 -4.05
N ARG A 111 1.76 0.99 -3.80
CA ARG A 111 0.94 1.96 -4.55
C ARG A 111 1.32 2.01 -6.03
N VAL A 112 2.61 1.97 -6.36
CA VAL A 112 3.08 1.91 -7.75
C VAL A 112 2.63 0.62 -8.41
N ALA A 113 2.79 -0.53 -7.74
CA ALA A 113 2.37 -1.83 -8.25
C ALA A 113 0.85 -1.92 -8.43
N ALA A 114 0.06 -1.48 -7.44
CA ALA A 114 -1.40 -1.45 -7.53
C ALA A 114 -1.88 -0.59 -8.70
N SER A 115 -1.30 0.61 -8.86
CA SER A 115 -1.62 1.49 -9.98
C SER A 115 -1.36 0.82 -11.33
N ARG A 116 -0.22 0.11 -11.48
CA ARG A 116 0.09 -0.64 -12.71
C ARG A 116 -0.87 -1.79 -12.97
N ILE A 117 -1.23 -2.54 -11.94
CA ILE A 117 -2.14 -3.69 -12.06
C ILE A 117 -3.54 -3.25 -12.49
N TYR A 118 -4.08 -2.19 -11.85
CA TYR A 118 -5.46 -1.77 -12.11
C TYR A 118 -5.61 -0.87 -13.35
N LEU A 119 -4.60 -0.07 -13.68
CA LEU A 119 -4.67 0.82 -14.84
C LEU A 119 -4.12 0.21 -16.13
N GLY A 120 -3.28 -0.83 -16.03
CA GLY A 120 -2.67 -1.48 -17.21
C GLY A 120 -1.98 -0.47 -18.10
N GLU A 121 -2.37 -0.41 -19.37
CA GLU A 121 -1.79 0.51 -20.37
C GLU A 121 -2.04 2.01 -20.07
N LYS A 122 -3.02 2.32 -19.22
CA LYS A 122 -3.32 3.71 -18.81
C LYS A 122 -2.43 4.19 -17.66
N TYR A 123 -1.56 3.32 -17.14
CA TYR A 123 -0.63 3.71 -16.08
C TYR A 123 0.35 4.79 -16.57
N THR A 124 0.57 5.77 -15.73
CA THR A 124 1.68 6.73 -15.83
C THR A 124 2.35 6.86 -14.47
N ASP A 125 3.56 7.38 -14.42
CA ASP A 125 4.25 7.62 -13.14
C ASP A 125 3.53 8.65 -12.25
N ALA A 126 2.61 9.45 -12.81
CA ALA A 126 1.73 10.32 -12.04
C ALA A 126 0.57 9.57 -11.35
N SER A 127 0.24 8.35 -11.78
CA SER A 127 -0.96 7.63 -11.30
C SER A 127 -0.96 7.38 -9.78
N PRO A 128 0.16 6.95 -9.13
CA PRO A 128 0.18 6.74 -7.68
C PRO A 128 -0.07 8.03 -6.89
N TRP A 129 0.48 9.15 -7.34
CA TRP A 129 0.24 10.47 -6.75
C TRP A 129 -1.22 10.90 -6.90
N GLN A 130 -1.78 10.80 -8.10
CA GLN A 130 -3.18 11.16 -8.38
C GLN A 130 -4.16 10.34 -7.55
N TYR A 131 -3.88 9.06 -7.33
CA TYR A 131 -4.70 8.22 -6.46
C TYR A 131 -4.62 8.68 -5.00
N TYR A 132 -3.42 8.97 -4.49
CA TYR A 132 -3.20 9.48 -3.14
C TYR A 132 -3.89 10.83 -2.94
N GLU A 133 -3.72 11.76 -3.86
CA GLU A 133 -4.24 13.13 -3.78
C GLU A 133 -5.76 13.18 -3.61
N ARG A 134 -6.49 12.27 -4.24
CA ARG A 134 -7.96 12.18 -4.12
C ARG A 134 -8.45 11.78 -2.73
N SER A 135 -7.61 11.14 -1.93
CA SER A 135 -8.02 10.57 -0.64
C SER A 135 -7.20 11.06 0.55
N LYS A 136 -6.15 11.87 0.33
CA LYS A 136 -5.17 12.27 1.35
C LYS A 136 -5.77 12.95 2.59
N ASP A 137 -6.86 13.69 2.41
CA ASP A 137 -7.51 14.44 3.50
C ASP A 137 -8.28 13.53 4.47
N HIS A 138 -8.54 12.28 4.08
CA HIS A 138 -9.18 11.26 4.92
C HIS A 138 -8.19 10.41 5.71
N TYR A 139 -6.87 10.59 5.50
CA TYR A 139 -5.85 9.77 6.16
C TYR A 139 -5.36 10.37 7.48
N LEU A 140 -5.43 9.57 8.54
CA LEU A 140 -4.79 9.86 9.81
C LEU A 140 -3.31 9.46 9.73
N LEU A 141 -2.47 10.36 9.24
CA LEU A 141 -1.03 10.15 9.10
C LEU A 141 -0.26 11.06 10.04
N HIS A 142 0.81 10.50 10.64
CA HIS A 142 1.80 11.32 11.34
C HIS A 142 2.40 12.34 10.36
N PRO A 143 2.64 13.61 10.77
CA PRO A 143 3.12 14.66 9.85
C PRO A 143 4.40 14.29 9.10
N GLU A 144 5.40 13.69 9.77
CA GLU A 144 6.64 13.27 9.11
C GLU A 144 6.41 12.12 8.12
N THR A 145 5.57 11.15 8.47
CA THR A 145 5.18 10.07 7.55
C THR A 145 4.48 10.62 6.32
N ARG A 146 3.56 11.58 6.51
CA ARG A 146 2.87 12.27 5.41
C ARG A 146 3.87 12.97 4.48
N ALA A 147 4.76 13.79 5.07
CA ALA A 147 5.74 14.55 4.30
C ALA A 147 6.66 13.64 3.47
N LEU A 148 7.13 12.53 4.07
CA LEU A 148 7.97 11.57 3.36
C LEU A 148 7.19 10.84 2.25
N LEU A 149 5.98 10.35 2.54
CA LEU A 149 5.14 9.66 1.55
C LEU A 149 4.84 10.56 0.36
N GLU A 150 4.42 11.80 0.60
CA GLU A 150 4.13 12.78 -0.43
C GLU A 150 5.37 13.10 -1.27
N LYS A 151 6.51 13.31 -0.62
CA LYS A 151 7.79 13.51 -1.32
C LYS A 151 8.10 12.35 -2.27
N LEU A 152 8.02 11.11 -1.79
CA LEU A 152 8.34 9.93 -2.60
C LEU A 152 7.36 9.73 -3.76
N LEU A 153 6.05 9.93 -3.53
CA LEU A 153 5.05 9.83 -4.59
C LEU A 153 5.21 10.94 -5.65
N MET A 154 5.53 12.17 -5.22
CA MET A 154 5.87 13.26 -6.16
C MET A 154 7.16 12.96 -6.93
N MET A 155 8.17 12.37 -6.30
CA MET A 155 9.38 11.94 -7.00
C MET A 155 9.06 10.87 -8.07
N VAL A 156 8.19 9.90 -7.77
CA VAL A 156 7.75 8.93 -8.80
C VAL A 156 7.15 9.67 -10.00
N ARG A 157 6.27 10.66 -9.75
CA ARG A 157 5.63 11.47 -10.78
C ARG A 157 6.64 12.29 -11.61
N ASP A 158 7.60 12.92 -10.95
CA ASP A 158 8.43 14.00 -11.56
C ASP A 158 9.73 13.48 -12.17
N ILE A 159 10.35 12.46 -11.58
CA ILE A 159 11.64 11.90 -12.01
C ILE A 159 11.60 10.40 -12.32
N GLY A 160 10.44 9.77 -12.20
CA GLY A 160 10.19 8.38 -12.53
C GLY A 160 10.47 7.39 -11.40
N GLN A 161 9.92 6.19 -11.56
CA GLN A 161 10.02 5.10 -10.58
C GLN A 161 11.47 4.72 -10.27
N GLU A 162 12.30 4.51 -11.30
CA GLU A 162 13.67 4.00 -11.14
C GLU A 162 14.53 4.89 -10.24
N ARG A 163 14.52 6.20 -10.50
CA ARG A 163 15.30 7.17 -9.71
C ARG A 163 14.77 7.28 -8.28
N THR A 164 13.46 7.21 -8.11
CA THR A 164 12.83 7.23 -6.79
C THR A 164 13.20 6.00 -5.98
N PHE A 165 13.20 4.82 -6.58
CA PHE A 165 13.58 3.58 -5.89
C PHE A 165 15.07 3.57 -5.53
N ALA A 166 15.94 4.09 -6.38
CA ALA A 166 17.35 4.30 -6.04
C ALA A 166 17.52 5.24 -4.83
N TYR A 167 16.74 6.32 -4.77
CA TYR A 167 16.73 7.22 -3.62
C TYR A 167 16.18 6.55 -2.35
N MET A 168 15.12 5.76 -2.45
CA MET A 168 14.59 4.98 -1.31
C MET A 168 15.64 4.00 -0.78
N LYS A 169 16.35 3.30 -1.67
CA LYS A 169 17.46 2.40 -1.30
C LYS A 169 18.57 3.15 -0.58
N PHE A 170 18.93 4.34 -1.05
CA PHE A 170 19.91 5.19 -0.38
C PHE A 170 19.45 5.58 1.04
N LEU A 171 18.21 6.03 1.19
CA LEU A 171 17.64 6.38 2.50
C LEU A 171 17.65 5.20 3.48
N LEU A 172 17.29 4.00 3.01
CA LEU A 172 17.29 2.78 3.83
C LEU A 172 18.71 2.38 4.27
N GLY A 173 19.72 2.70 3.47
CA GLY A 173 21.13 2.52 3.86
C GLY A 173 21.64 3.53 4.89
N CYS A 174 20.87 4.61 5.12
CA CYS A 174 21.17 5.68 6.07
C CYS A 174 20.14 5.71 7.24
N GLU A 175 19.54 4.55 7.58
CA GLU A 175 18.38 4.43 8.46
C GLU A 175 18.54 5.04 9.86
N ASP A 176 19.75 5.36 10.30
CA ASP A 176 20.03 6.04 11.58
C ASP A 176 19.54 7.51 11.60
N ASN A 177 19.02 8.06 10.51
CA ASN A 177 18.67 9.47 10.33
C ASN A 177 17.17 9.73 10.05
N TYR A 178 16.28 8.74 10.22
CA TYR A 178 14.84 8.94 10.04
C TYR A 178 14.03 8.79 11.33
#